data_d1556e798758c799b8c691cc2d063260
#
_entry.id   d1556e798758c799b8c691cc2d063260
#
_cell.length_a   1.000
_cell.length_b   1.000
_cell.length_c   1.000
_cell.angle_alpha   90.00
_cell.angle_beta   90.00
_cell.angle_gamma   90.00
#
_symmetry.space_group_name_H-M   'P 1'
#
loop_
_entity.id
_entity.type
_entity.pdbx_description
1 polymer ?
#
loop_
_entity_poly.entity_id
_entity_poly.type
_entity_poly.pdbx_seq_one_letter_code
_entity_poly.pdbx_strand_id
1 'polypeptide(L)'
;MTLLVAFIVFFATVFWGNRLRSFLLAKVRKDTIETGETVILNDFIDRLRFCYSLDDFYVVIGNILEKQGDCSVLLIDRTKNYILYNSPNRTSTSETVRNKLDQHFTEAWPDGFYFFDRHIGVTTNYRKARGFFMCCDGYHLYVFCRYTRLFDLDVYKRLYEEYKRFVSRSRTITTLSEISATTKEWEQLAETQQSFLPQKIPNIPKLKIATYYRPLVNVSGDYFSILPIDASKTLLMLGDVSGKGLPAALIMGLVMNTVQIIEDKNDLVGVLHAVDKAIKGMHLQDKYTVLFLGIVDTERMTIRYINASMSDPIILSPSPNGYRIKPLTSNASLVGILDVGDVTVAEKRLFRGDVILMATDGVSEVMDDSGVELGDTDIFKKTLQLGAAKDPQKMVDDIVDLIMKYNGDKKLHDDVTMMIAKVGY
;
A
#
# COMPACT_ATOMS: atom_id res chain seq x y z
N MET A 1 -32.02 84.50 -35.28
CA MET A 1 -30.93 84.05 -34.44
C MET A 1 -31.43 83.36 -33.17
N THR A 2 -32.45 83.86 -32.50
CA THR A 2 -33.04 83.29 -31.22
C THR A 2 -33.65 81.91 -31.39
N LEU A 3 -34.34 81.62 -32.47
CA LEU A 3 -34.98 80.32 -32.73
C LEU A 3 -33.97 79.21 -33.00
N LEU A 4 -32.86 79.51 -33.63
CA LEU A 4 -31.79 78.53 -33.91
C LEU A 4 -31.05 78.13 -32.62
N VAL A 5 -30.80 79.08 -31.73
CA VAL A 5 -30.17 78.82 -30.43
C VAL A 5 -31.09 77.97 -29.54
N ALA A 6 -32.42 78.29 -29.52
CA ALA A 6 -33.37 77.48 -28.77
C ALA A 6 -33.49 76.03 -29.28
N PHE A 7 -33.37 75.81 -30.59
CA PHE A 7 -33.38 74.49 -31.21
C PHE A 7 -32.13 73.70 -30.87
N ILE A 8 -30.94 74.35 -30.90
CA ILE A 8 -29.66 73.72 -30.53
C ILE A 8 -29.68 73.33 -29.05
N VAL A 9 -30.13 74.22 -28.18
CA VAL A 9 -30.26 73.95 -26.73
C VAL A 9 -31.24 72.80 -26.45
N PHE A 10 -32.38 72.78 -27.13
CA PHE A 10 -33.38 71.69 -26.99
C PHE A 10 -32.76 70.34 -27.45
N PHE A 11 -32.11 70.27 -28.61
CA PHE A 11 -31.48 69.03 -29.09
C PHE A 11 -30.30 68.61 -28.19
N ALA A 12 -29.52 69.52 -27.70
CA ALA A 12 -28.45 69.21 -26.75
C ALA A 12 -28.99 68.67 -25.45
N THR A 13 -30.06 69.25 -24.88
CA THR A 13 -30.67 68.75 -23.65
C THR A 13 -31.33 67.36 -23.81
N VAL A 14 -32.03 67.12 -24.95
CA VAL A 14 -32.58 65.81 -25.27
C VAL A 14 -31.48 64.76 -25.49
N PHE A 15 -30.44 65.12 -26.22
CA PHE A 15 -29.30 64.20 -26.48
C PHE A 15 -28.54 63.84 -25.19
N TRP A 16 -28.22 64.85 -24.39
CA TRP A 16 -27.54 64.66 -23.12
C TRP A 16 -28.45 63.98 -22.09
N GLY A 17 -29.75 64.29 -22.06
CA GLY A 17 -30.72 63.63 -21.19
C GLY A 17 -30.88 62.15 -21.53
N ASN A 18 -30.94 61.78 -22.82
CA ASN A 18 -30.99 60.40 -23.26
C ASN A 18 -29.68 59.63 -22.96
N ARG A 19 -28.54 60.30 -23.12
CA ARG A 19 -27.22 59.72 -22.82
C ARG A 19 -27.05 59.52 -21.30
N LEU A 20 -27.45 60.49 -20.50
CA LEU A 20 -27.43 60.38 -19.04
C LEU A 20 -28.41 59.30 -18.56
N ARG A 21 -29.63 59.24 -19.15
CA ARG A 21 -30.60 58.18 -18.85
C ARG A 21 -30.10 56.79 -19.21
N SER A 22 -29.45 56.64 -20.39
CA SER A 22 -28.86 55.35 -20.78
C SER A 22 -27.65 54.98 -19.90
N PHE A 23 -26.83 55.95 -19.47
CA PHE A 23 -25.74 55.75 -18.54
C PHE A 23 -26.25 55.39 -17.12
N LEU A 24 -27.25 56.10 -16.63
CA LEU A 24 -27.88 55.79 -15.34
C LEU A 24 -28.58 54.45 -15.38
N LEU A 25 -29.29 54.12 -16.47
CA LEU A 25 -29.92 52.80 -16.63
C LEU A 25 -28.86 51.70 -16.76
N ALA A 26 -27.71 51.94 -17.42
CA ALA A 26 -26.63 51.01 -17.47
C ALA A 26 -25.93 50.83 -16.11
N LYS A 27 -25.77 51.92 -15.35
CA LYS A 27 -25.21 51.90 -13.98
C LYS A 27 -26.20 51.23 -13.00
N VAL A 28 -27.47 51.61 -12.99
CA VAL A 28 -28.49 50.93 -12.20
C VAL A 28 -28.65 49.47 -12.61
N ARG A 29 -28.51 49.14 -13.89
CA ARG A 29 -28.48 47.74 -14.37
C ARG A 29 -27.22 46.98 -13.90
N LYS A 30 -26.10 47.68 -13.77
CA LYS A 30 -24.87 47.09 -13.26
C LYS A 30 -24.90 46.90 -11.74
N ASP A 31 -25.53 47.82 -11.01
CA ASP A 31 -25.66 47.78 -9.54
C ASP A 31 -26.88 46.95 -9.07
N THR A 32 -27.87 46.68 -9.96
CA THR A 32 -29.08 45.88 -9.65
C THR A 32 -28.99 44.45 -10.18
N ILE A 33 -27.92 44.11 -10.90
CA ILE A 33 -27.63 42.74 -11.38
C ILE A 33 -26.57 42.07 -10.49
N GLU A 34 -26.52 42.35 -9.22
CA GLU A 34 -26.36 41.28 -8.25
C GLU A 34 -27.72 40.59 -8.12
N THR A 35 -28.10 39.88 -9.16
CA THR A 35 -29.31 39.04 -9.11
C THR A 35 -29.11 38.09 -7.96
N GLY A 36 -30.19 37.71 -7.28
CA GLY A 36 -30.12 36.76 -6.16
C GLY A 36 -29.36 35.48 -6.50
N GLU A 37 -29.14 35.18 -7.77
CA GLU A 37 -28.33 34.08 -8.30
C GLU A 37 -26.81 34.30 -8.21
N THR A 38 -26.35 35.50 -8.54
CA THR A 38 -24.93 35.83 -8.41
C THR A 38 -24.51 35.76 -6.94
N VAL A 39 -25.39 36.14 -6.02
CA VAL A 39 -25.20 36.01 -4.58
C VAL A 39 -25.13 34.54 -4.17
N ILE A 40 -26.10 33.72 -4.63
CA ILE A 40 -26.13 32.27 -4.33
C ILE A 40 -24.88 31.56 -4.90
N LEU A 41 -24.49 31.87 -6.14
CA LEU A 41 -23.30 31.26 -6.73
C LEU A 41 -21.99 31.74 -6.05
N ASN A 42 -21.92 32.98 -5.62
CA ASN A 42 -20.77 33.46 -4.85
C ASN A 42 -20.70 32.77 -3.47
N ASP A 43 -21.82 32.62 -2.76
CA ASP A 43 -21.86 31.85 -1.51
C ASP A 43 -21.48 30.37 -1.75
N PHE A 44 -21.94 29.78 -2.85
CA PHE A 44 -21.54 28.42 -3.24
C PHE A 44 -20.03 28.33 -3.51
N ILE A 45 -19.44 29.29 -4.25
CA ILE A 45 -17.99 29.35 -4.49
C ILE A 45 -17.20 29.47 -3.17
N ASP A 46 -17.65 30.35 -2.29
CA ASP A 46 -16.97 30.59 -1.01
C ASP A 46 -17.02 29.35 -0.09
N ARG A 47 -18.16 28.65 -0.08
CA ARG A 47 -18.29 27.39 0.68
C ARG A 47 -17.47 26.24 0.06
N LEU A 48 -17.44 26.17 -1.28
CA LEU A 48 -16.68 25.15 -2.00
C LEU A 48 -15.17 25.19 -1.68
N ARG A 49 -14.65 26.36 -1.34
CA ARG A 49 -13.24 26.51 -0.89
C ARG A 49 -12.91 25.71 0.35
N PHE A 50 -13.89 25.47 1.21
CA PHE A 50 -13.73 24.72 2.46
C PHE A 50 -14.21 23.27 2.38
N CYS A 51 -14.58 22.79 1.20
CA CYS A 51 -14.89 21.38 0.99
C CYS A 51 -13.60 20.59 0.77
N TYR A 52 -13.41 19.52 1.53
CA TYR A 52 -12.27 18.62 1.45
C TYR A 52 -12.67 17.21 1.06
N SER A 53 -13.95 16.88 1.23
CA SER A 53 -14.53 15.57 0.90
C SER A 53 -15.76 15.71 0.00
N LEU A 54 -16.19 14.60 -0.59
CA LEU A 54 -17.46 14.55 -1.31
C LEU A 54 -18.65 14.80 -0.37
N ASP A 55 -18.57 14.34 0.87
CA ASP A 55 -19.63 14.54 1.86
C ASP A 55 -19.81 16.03 2.21
N ASP A 56 -18.72 16.79 2.39
CA ASP A 56 -18.78 18.24 2.55
C ASP A 56 -19.46 18.88 1.35
N PHE A 57 -19.10 18.43 0.16
CA PHE A 57 -19.67 18.96 -1.09
C PHE A 57 -21.17 18.69 -1.21
N TYR A 58 -21.63 17.49 -0.82
CA TYR A 58 -23.06 17.17 -0.81
C TYR A 58 -23.86 18.08 0.12
N VAL A 59 -23.30 18.38 1.29
CA VAL A 59 -23.90 19.31 2.26
C VAL A 59 -24.02 20.72 1.65
N VAL A 60 -22.98 21.18 0.97
CA VAL A 60 -22.98 22.51 0.34
C VAL A 60 -23.95 22.56 -0.84
N ILE A 61 -23.99 21.51 -1.69
CA ILE A 61 -25.00 21.39 -2.76
C ILE A 61 -26.42 21.52 -2.17
N GLY A 62 -26.75 20.71 -1.17
CA GLY A 62 -28.09 20.66 -0.57
C GLY A 62 -28.50 21.98 0.07
N ASN A 63 -27.59 22.67 0.75
CA ASN A 63 -27.93 23.91 1.45
C ASN A 63 -28.00 25.12 0.53
N ILE A 64 -27.14 25.19 -0.49
CA ILE A 64 -27.04 26.39 -1.34
C ILE A 64 -27.76 26.20 -2.68
N LEU A 65 -27.33 25.21 -3.48
CA LEU A 65 -27.94 25.06 -4.82
C LEU A 65 -29.38 24.57 -4.75
N GLU A 66 -29.70 23.65 -3.85
CA GLU A 66 -31.06 23.10 -3.78
C GLU A 66 -32.00 23.97 -2.97
N LYS A 67 -31.65 24.34 -1.72
CA LYS A 67 -32.56 25.10 -0.84
C LYS A 67 -32.64 26.57 -1.22
N GLN A 68 -31.54 27.23 -1.47
CA GLN A 68 -31.54 28.67 -1.80
C GLN A 68 -31.70 28.90 -3.32
N GLY A 69 -31.04 28.10 -4.15
CA GLY A 69 -31.03 28.24 -5.60
C GLY A 69 -32.21 27.58 -6.31
N ASP A 70 -33.01 26.76 -5.63
CA ASP A 70 -34.12 25.95 -6.21
C ASP A 70 -33.66 25.15 -7.44
N CYS A 71 -32.40 24.64 -7.41
CA CYS A 71 -31.80 23.84 -8.44
C CYS A 71 -31.94 22.34 -8.12
N SER A 72 -31.88 21.52 -9.16
CA SER A 72 -31.67 20.08 -9.04
C SER A 72 -30.25 19.74 -9.50
N VAL A 73 -29.54 18.89 -8.76
CA VAL A 73 -28.13 18.62 -9.02
C VAL A 73 -27.91 17.13 -9.24
N LEU A 74 -27.02 16.80 -10.17
CA LEU A 74 -26.56 15.45 -10.43
C LEU A 74 -25.02 15.48 -10.56
N LEU A 75 -24.32 14.66 -9.78
CA LEU A 75 -22.88 14.48 -9.87
C LEU A 75 -22.57 13.05 -10.29
N ILE A 76 -21.80 12.87 -11.35
CA ILE A 76 -21.45 11.58 -11.92
C ILE A 76 -19.93 11.45 -11.97
N ASP A 77 -19.41 10.32 -11.51
CA ASP A 77 -18.06 9.85 -11.85
C ASP A 77 -18.12 9.07 -13.16
N ARG A 78 -17.68 9.69 -14.25
CA ARG A 78 -17.67 9.07 -15.59
C ARG A 78 -16.58 8.01 -15.75
N THR A 79 -15.55 8.03 -14.93
CA THR A 79 -14.48 7.03 -14.98
C THR A 79 -14.97 5.68 -14.45
N LYS A 80 -15.74 5.70 -13.37
CA LYS A 80 -16.38 4.53 -12.74
C LYS A 80 -17.80 4.29 -13.21
N ASN A 81 -18.34 5.19 -14.03
CA ASN A 81 -19.72 5.19 -14.51
C ASN A 81 -20.76 5.14 -13.37
N TYR A 82 -20.52 5.90 -12.30
CA TYR A 82 -21.28 5.86 -11.06
C TYR A 82 -21.87 7.21 -10.69
N ILE A 83 -23.13 7.24 -10.23
CA ILE A 83 -23.79 8.44 -9.72
C ILE A 83 -23.38 8.65 -8.28
N LEU A 84 -22.66 9.74 -8.01
CA LEU A 84 -22.19 10.11 -6.68
C LEU A 84 -23.23 10.89 -5.88
N TYR A 85 -24.00 11.76 -6.55
CA TYR A 85 -25.03 12.57 -5.92
C TYR A 85 -26.20 12.79 -6.87
N ASN A 86 -27.41 12.76 -6.31
CA ASN A 86 -28.64 13.12 -7.01
C ASN A 86 -29.58 13.83 -6.05
N SER A 87 -30.08 15.00 -6.43
CA SER A 87 -31.00 15.81 -5.62
C SER A 87 -32.21 14.98 -5.17
N PRO A 88 -32.44 14.82 -3.87
CA PRO A 88 -33.52 13.99 -3.35
C PRO A 88 -34.91 14.60 -3.74
N ASN A 89 -35.77 13.75 -4.26
CA ASN A 89 -37.19 14.08 -4.64
C ASN A 89 -37.36 15.16 -5.72
N ARG A 90 -36.32 15.56 -6.44
CA ARG A 90 -36.40 16.62 -7.47
C ARG A 90 -36.21 16.12 -8.88
N THR A 91 -35.64 14.95 -9.08
CA THR A 91 -35.52 14.29 -10.38
C THR A 91 -36.25 12.95 -10.36
N SER A 92 -36.95 12.65 -11.46
CA SER A 92 -37.37 11.26 -11.73
C SER A 92 -36.11 10.37 -11.71
N THR A 93 -36.20 9.14 -11.36
CA THR A 93 -35.09 8.21 -11.05
C THR A 93 -33.76 8.59 -11.71
N SER A 94 -32.66 8.54 -10.95
CA SER A 94 -31.31 8.90 -11.41
C SER A 94 -30.92 8.20 -12.72
N GLU A 95 -31.44 7.00 -12.95
CA GLU A 95 -31.24 6.22 -14.17
C GLU A 95 -31.93 6.84 -15.40
N THR A 96 -33.15 7.36 -15.26
CA THR A 96 -33.88 8.05 -16.36
C THR A 96 -33.13 9.32 -16.77
N VAL A 97 -32.63 10.11 -15.82
CA VAL A 97 -31.87 11.34 -16.10
C VAL A 97 -30.54 10.96 -16.77
N ARG A 98 -29.85 9.94 -16.30
CA ARG A 98 -28.60 9.44 -16.88
C ARG A 98 -28.80 8.98 -18.31
N ASN A 99 -29.81 8.14 -18.58
CA ASN A 99 -30.11 7.66 -19.93
C ASN A 99 -30.41 8.82 -20.89
N LYS A 100 -31.12 9.86 -20.45
CA LYS A 100 -31.34 11.07 -21.25
C LYS A 100 -30.05 11.85 -21.49
N LEU A 101 -29.18 11.99 -20.49
CA LEU A 101 -27.89 12.63 -20.66
C LEU A 101 -27.00 11.86 -21.64
N ASP A 102 -26.97 10.54 -21.55
CA ASP A 102 -26.20 9.69 -22.45
C ASP A 102 -26.72 9.71 -23.90
N GLN A 103 -28.03 9.90 -24.11
CA GLN A 103 -28.64 10.08 -25.43
C GLN A 103 -28.32 11.46 -26.05
N HIS A 104 -28.23 12.51 -25.25
CA HIS A 104 -27.99 13.88 -25.72
C HIS A 104 -26.51 14.27 -25.71
N PHE A 105 -25.68 13.63 -24.90
CA PHE A 105 -24.25 13.88 -24.77
C PHE A 105 -23.45 12.61 -25.11
N THR A 106 -23.51 12.20 -26.38
CA THR A 106 -22.84 11.01 -26.90
C THR A 106 -21.32 11.18 -26.99
N GLU A 107 -20.81 12.40 -26.93
CA GLU A 107 -19.39 12.71 -27.01
C GLU A 107 -18.79 12.99 -25.63
N ALA A 108 -17.50 12.63 -25.46
CA ALA A 108 -16.74 13.02 -24.29
C ALA A 108 -16.50 14.54 -24.31
N TRP A 109 -17.03 15.23 -23.33
CA TRP A 109 -16.81 16.66 -23.17
C TRP A 109 -15.44 16.92 -22.55
N PRO A 110 -14.63 17.81 -23.16
CA PRO A 110 -13.39 18.27 -22.53
C PRO A 110 -13.66 18.91 -21.17
N ASP A 111 -12.63 18.99 -20.34
CA ASP A 111 -12.69 19.68 -19.06
C ASP A 111 -13.07 21.15 -19.30
N GLY A 112 -14.10 21.62 -18.59
CA GLY A 112 -14.66 22.94 -18.80
C GLY A 112 -16.04 23.10 -18.17
N PHE A 113 -16.67 24.24 -18.46
CA PHE A 113 -18.06 24.49 -18.08
C PHE A 113 -18.90 24.84 -19.31
N TYR A 114 -20.13 24.36 -19.31
CA TYR A 114 -21.06 24.42 -20.43
C TYR A 114 -22.45 24.77 -19.96
N PHE A 115 -23.27 25.30 -20.86
CA PHE A 115 -24.68 25.61 -20.58
C PHE A 115 -25.59 24.73 -21.43
N PHE A 116 -26.76 24.41 -20.92
CA PHE A 116 -27.80 23.68 -21.66
C PHE A 116 -29.13 24.43 -21.66
N ASP A 117 -29.86 24.22 -22.74
CA ASP A 117 -31.19 24.81 -22.95
C ASP A 117 -32.32 23.99 -22.33
N ARG A 118 -33.54 24.34 -22.65
CA ARG A 118 -34.75 23.65 -22.18
C ARG A 118 -34.81 22.17 -22.58
N HIS A 119 -34.16 21.78 -23.65
CA HIS A 119 -34.16 20.42 -24.19
C HIS A 119 -32.91 19.64 -23.85
N ILE A 120 -32.07 20.16 -22.94
CA ILE A 120 -30.80 19.59 -22.55
C ILE A 120 -29.76 19.60 -23.70
N GLY A 121 -29.98 20.44 -24.72
CA GLY A 121 -28.99 20.71 -25.75
C GLY A 121 -27.99 21.77 -25.30
N VAL A 122 -26.70 21.60 -25.63
CA VAL A 122 -25.68 22.63 -25.30
C VAL A 122 -25.99 23.93 -26.04
N THR A 123 -25.96 25.03 -25.32
CA THR A 123 -26.29 26.35 -25.88
C THR A 123 -25.22 27.40 -25.51
N THR A 124 -24.95 28.29 -26.45
CA THR A 124 -24.18 29.51 -26.22
C THR A 124 -25.06 30.69 -25.86
N ASN A 125 -26.39 30.52 -25.94
CA ASN A 125 -27.35 31.59 -25.61
C ASN A 125 -27.68 31.57 -24.11
N TYR A 126 -26.90 32.24 -23.31
CA TYR A 126 -27.00 32.31 -21.85
C TYR A 126 -28.33 32.84 -21.35
N ARG A 127 -29.07 33.62 -22.15
CA ARG A 127 -30.41 34.14 -21.80
C ARG A 127 -31.48 33.07 -21.88
N LYS A 128 -31.24 31.96 -22.58
CA LYS A 128 -32.16 30.83 -22.73
C LYS A 128 -31.69 29.58 -22.02
N ALA A 129 -30.57 29.64 -21.31
CA ALA A 129 -30.05 28.51 -20.59
C ALA A 129 -30.96 28.11 -19.41
N ARG A 130 -31.12 26.81 -19.19
CA ARG A 130 -31.90 26.19 -18.10
C ARG A 130 -30.99 25.51 -17.07
N GLY A 131 -29.72 25.60 -17.26
CA GLY A 131 -28.72 25.05 -16.35
C GLY A 131 -27.35 25.08 -16.95
N PHE A 132 -26.44 24.51 -16.21
CA PHE A 132 -25.06 24.37 -16.61
C PHE A 132 -24.50 23.02 -16.15
N PHE A 133 -23.38 22.61 -16.74
CA PHE A 133 -22.62 21.50 -16.25
C PHE A 133 -21.12 21.81 -16.31
N MET A 134 -20.38 21.16 -15.44
CA MET A 134 -18.93 21.27 -15.34
C MET A 134 -18.31 19.88 -15.44
N CYS A 135 -17.31 19.76 -16.31
CA CYS A 135 -16.51 18.55 -16.46
C CYS A 135 -15.12 18.83 -15.93
N CYS A 136 -14.64 18.02 -15.03
CA CYS A 136 -13.29 18.13 -14.50
C CYS A 136 -12.80 16.73 -14.08
N ASP A 137 -11.75 16.28 -14.73
CA ASP A 137 -11.05 15.06 -14.35
C ASP A 137 -12.00 13.84 -14.15
N GLY A 138 -12.94 13.67 -15.09
CA GLY A 138 -13.96 12.61 -15.07
C GLY A 138 -15.16 12.84 -14.15
N TYR A 139 -15.16 13.86 -13.30
CA TYR A 139 -16.34 14.26 -12.54
C TYR A 139 -17.16 15.25 -13.32
N HIS A 140 -18.45 14.93 -13.52
CA HIS A 140 -19.42 15.75 -14.21
C HIS A 140 -20.49 16.22 -13.24
N LEU A 141 -20.55 17.52 -12.98
CA LEU A 141 -21.56 18.16 -12.15
C LEU A 141 -22.59 18.83 -13.05
N TYR A 142 -23.84 18.38 -13.02
CA TYR A 142 -24.99 18.95 -13.74
C TYR A 142 -25.86 19.70 -12.75
N VAL A 143 -26.21 20.96 -13.07
CA VAL A 143 -27.07 21.80 -12.26
C VAL A 143 -28.23 22.26 -13.13
N PHE A 144 -29.44 21.83 -12.79
CA PHE A 144 -30.68 22.12 -13.50
C PHE A 144 -31.46 23.22 -12.77
N CYS A 145 -31.68 24.35 -13.44
CA CYS A 145 -32.38 25.47 -12.87
C CYS A 145 -33.90 25.44 -13.28
N ARG A 146 -34.77 25.77 -12.34
CA ARG A 146 -36.22 25.78 -12.58
C ARG A 146 -36.63 26.80 -13.62
N TYR A 147 -35.97 27.97 -13.67
CA TYR A 147 -36.26 29.06 -14.58
C TYR A 147 -35.02 29.40 -15.43
N THR A 148 -35.29 29.95 -16.64
CA THR A 148 -34.21 30.49 -17.49
C THR A 148 -33.70 31.78 -16.87
N ARG A 149 -32.40 31.91 -16.74
CA ARG A 149 -31.73 33.01 -16.04
C ARG A 149 -30.61 33.64 -16.88
N LEU A 150 -30.27 34.89 -16.53
CA LEU A 150 -29.11 35.55 -17.10
C LEU A 150 -27.85 35.12 -16.33
N PHE A 151 -26.92 34.49 -17.02
CA PHE A 151 -25.68 34.03 -16.42
C PHE A 151 -24.55 35.02 -16.66
N ASP A 152 -23.84 35.38 -15.59
CA ASP A 152 -22.62 36.16 -15.67
C ASP A 152 -21.43 35.17 -15.87
N LEU A 153 -20.82 35.24 -17.06
CA LEU A 153 -19.72 34.36 -17.44
C LEU A 153 -18.52 34.41 -16.47
N ASP A 154 -18.26 35.58 -15.89
CA ASP A 154 -17.11 35.72 -14.99
C ASP A 154 -17.35 35.01 -13.65
N VAL A 155 -18.60 34.92 -13.20
CA VAL A 155 -18.97 34.10 -12.04
C VAL A 155 -18.78 32.63 -12.35
N TYR A 156 -19.18 32.16 -13.54
CA TYR A 156 -19.03 30.75 -13.92
C TYR A 156 -17.57 30.35 -14.15
N LYS A 157 -16.74 31.24 -14.66
CA LYS A 157 -15.28 31.00 -14.71
C LYS A 157 -14.69 30.79 -13.32
N ARG A 158 -15.03 31.68 -12.37
CA ARG A 158 -14.59 31.55 -10.96
C ARG A 158 -15.12 30.28 -10.31
N LEU A 159 -16.39 29.94 -10.55
CA LEU A 159 -17.01 28.72 -10.08
C LEU A 159 -16.28 27.48 -10.60
N TYR A 160 -15.98 27.45 -11.90
CA TYR A 160 -15.24 26.35 -12.52
C TYR A 160 -13.82 26.19 -11.95
N GLU A 161 -13.10 27.29 -11.80
CA GLU A 161 -11.75 27.24 -11.20
C GLU A 161 -11.78 26.72 -9.75
N GLU A 162 -12.79 27.09 -8.96
CA GLU A 162 -12.92 26.58 -7.61
C GLU A 162 -13.41 25.13 -7.58
N TYR A 163 -14.29 24.73 -8.50
CA TYR A 163 -14.70 23.34 -8.67
C TYR A 163 -13.49 22.45 -9.04
N LYS A 164 -12.64 22.90 -9.94
CA LYS A 164 -11.40 22.21 -10.31
C LYS A 164 -10.46 22.03 -9.10
N ARG A 165 -10.30 23.09 -8.30
CA ARG A 165 -9.51 23.00 -7.05
C ARG A 165 -10.12 22.02 -6.07
N PHE A 166 -11.43 22.03 -5.90
CA PHE A 166 -12.14 21.06 -5.06
C PHE A 166 -11.91 19.63 -5.53
N VAL A 167 -12.10 19.34 -6.81
CA VAL A 167 -11.89 17.99 -7.37
C VAL A 167 -10.47 17.51 -7.10
N SER A 168 -9.48 18.38 -7.35
CA SER A 168 -8.07 18.04 -7.06
C SER A 168 -7.82 17.77 -5.57
N ARG A 169 -8.33 18.62 -4.66
CA ARG A 169 -8.20 18.41 -3.19
C ARG A 169 -8.86 17.11 -2.75
N SER A 170 -10.11 16.90 -3.14
CA SER A 170 -10.89 15.73 -2.74
C SER A 170 -10.21 14.43 -3.19
N ARG A 171 -9.70 14.37 -4.43
CA ARG A 171 -8.95 13.19 -4.92
C ARG A 171 -7.67 12.94 -4.14
N THR A 172 -6.89 13.99 -3.90
CA THR A 172 -5.65 13.86 -3.12
C THR A 172 -5.93 13.27 -1.73
N ILE A 173 -6.96 13.78 -1.05
CA ILE A 173 -7.35 13.30 0.29
C ILE A 173 -7.84 11.85 0.23
N THR A 174 -8.67 11.49 -0.76
CA THR A 174 -9.16 10.12 -0.92
C THR A 174 -8.00 9.15 -1.16
N THR A 175 -7.08 9.51 -2.08
CA THR A 175 -5.90 8.68 -2.37
C THR A 175 -5.00 8.52 -1.13
N LEU A 176 -4.75 9.60 -0.37
CA LEU A 176 -3.97 9.53 0.87
C LEU A 176 -4.66 8.66 1.93
N SER A 177 -5.98 8.73 2.03
CA SER A 177 -6.75 7.90 2.95
C SER A 177 -6.69 6.41 2.58
N GLU A 178 -6.81 6.10 1.28
CA GLU A 178 -6.68 4.72 0.76
C GLU A 178 -5.28 4.16 1.01
N ILE A 179 -4.23 4.94 0.75
CA ILE A 179 -2.83 4.56 1.04
C ILE A 179 -2.64 4.31 2.53
N SER A 180 -3.17 5.20 3.39
CA SER A 180 -3.06 5.06 4.84
C SER A 180 -3.78 3.81 5.36
N ALA A 181 -4.97 3.51 4.86
CA ALA A 181 -5.71 2.31 5.22
C ALA A 181 -4.95 1.04 4.82
N THR A 182 -4.45 1.00 3.57
CA THR A 182 -3.64 -0.13 3.06
C THR A 182 -2.36 -0.31 3.86
N THR A 183 -1.67 0.77 4.22
CA THR A 183 -0.46 0.70 5.06
C THR A 183 -0.75 0.08 6.42
N LYS A 184 -1.86 0.48 7.06
CA LYS A 184 -2.27 -0.08 8.35
C LYS A 184 -2.61 -1.57 8.26
N GLU A 185 -3.25 -2.01 7.20
CA GLU A 185 -3.52 -3.44 6.96
C GLU A 185 -2.22 -4.24 6.81
N TRP A 186 -1.23 -3.70 6.09
CA TRP A 186 0.09 -4.30 5.97
C TRP A 186 0.86 -4.37 7.30
N GLU A 187 0.78 -3.34 8.13
CA GLU A 187 1.36 -3.35 9.48
C GLU A 187 0.73 -4.43 10.36
N GLN A 188 -0.61 -4.55 10.37
CA GLN A 188 -1.32 -5.59 11.11
C GLN A 188 -0.97 -7.00 10.62
N LEU A 189 -0.81 -7.18 9.32
CA LEU A 189 -0.38 -8.46 8.75
C LEU A 189 1.05 -8.82 9.19
N ALA A 190 1.97 -7.85 9.18
CA ALA A 190 3.34 -8.03 9.65
C ALA A 190 3.40 -8.40 11.13
N GLU A 191 2.64 -7.73 11.99
CA GLU A 191 2.53 -8.04 13.41
C GLU A 191 1.98 -9.47 13.63
N THR A 192 0.94 -9.84 12.86
CA THR A 192 0.37 -11.19 12.90
C THR A 192 1.41 -12.23 12.50
N GLN A 193 2.15 -12.01 11.42
CA GLN A 193 3.19 -12.92 10.97
C GLN A 193 4.33 -13.05 11.99
N GLN A 194 4.78 -11.95 12.56
CA GLN A 194 5.80 -11.97 13.62
C GLN A 194 5.36 -12.76 14.85
N SER A 195 4.06 -12.83 15.14
CA SER A 195 3.54 -13.62 16.25
C SER A 195 3.72 -15.14 16.07
N PHE A 196 3.92 -15.62 14.84
CA PHE A 196 4.24 -17.03 14.58
C PHE A 196 5.69 -17.39 14.94
N LEU A 197 6.60 -16.40 14.92
CA LEU A 197 7.98 -16.60 15.31
C LEU A 197 8.15 -16.68 16.83
N PRO A 198 9.17 -17.39 17.33
CA PRO A 198 9.43 -17.47 18.77
C PRO A 198 9.66 -16.09 19.38
N GLN A 199 8.75 -15.63 20.22
CA GLN A 199 8.84 -14.34 20.91
C GLN A 199 9.91 -14.35 22.01
N LYS A 200 10.24 -15.55 22.53
CA LYS A 200 11.27 -15.75 23.52
C LYS A 200 12.04 -17.02 23.20
N ILE A 201 13.36 -16.95 23.27
CA ILE A 201 14.21 -18.13 23.15
C ILE A 201 14.07 -18.94 24.45
N PRO A 202 13.67 -20.22 24.38
CA PRO A 202 13.55 -21.05 25.57
C PRO A 202 14.94 -21.26 26.23
N ASN A 203 14.95 -21.38 27.55
CA ASN A 203 16.16 -21.73 28.27
C ASN A 203 16.42 -23.24 28.13
N ILE A 204 17.42 -23.60 27.33
CA ILE A 204 17.77 -24.99 27.04
C ILE A 204 19.09 -25.34 27.74
N PRO A 205 19.12 -26.39 28.60
CA PRO A 205 20.34 -26.80 29.27
C PRO A 205 21.43 -27.12 28.26
N LYS A 206 22.65 -26.56 28.45
CA LYS A 206 23.83 -26.77 27.62
C LYS A 206 23.71 -26.30 26.15
N LEU A 207 22.71 -25.51 25.82
CA LEU A 207 22.51 -24.92 24.49
C LEU A 207 22.15 -23.45 24.61
N LYS A 208 23.01 -22.57 24.16
CA LYS A 208 22.71 -21.12 24.12
C LYS A 208 22.46 -20.70 22.70
N ILE A 209 21.29 -20.05 22.48
CA ILE A 209 20.84 -19.70 21.16
C ILE A 209 20.66 -18.17 21.08
N ALA A 210 21.01 -17.59 19.92
CA ALA A 210 20.68 -16.24 19.53
C ALA A 210 20.12 -16.25 18.11
N THR A 211 19.20 -15.33 17.82
CA THR A 211 18.54 -15.23 16.52
C THR A 211 18.52 -13.79 16.05
N TYR A 212 18.51 -13.63 14.74
CA TYR A 212 18.22 -12.36 14.06
C TYR A 212 17.20 -12.58 12.98
N TYR A 213 16.25 -11.67 12.88
CA TYR A 213 15.19 -11.69 11.87
C TYR A 213 14.91 -10.26 11.41
N ARG A 214 15.04 -10.02 10.14
CA ARG A 214 14.77 -8.72 9.52
C ARG A 214 14.13 -8.91 8.16
N PRO A 215 12.83 -8.69 8.05
CA PRO A 215 12.15 -8.71 6.75
C PRO A 215 12.61 -7.53 5.87
N LEU A 216 12.69 -7.76 4.58
CA LEU A 216 12.99 -6.73 3.58
C LEU A 216 11.87 -5.72 3.42
N VAL A 217 10.64 -6.21 3.50
CA VAL A 217 9.39 -5.44 3.41
C VAL A 217 8.60 -5.67 4.69
N ASN A 218 7.30 -5.45 4.67
CA ASN A 218 6.45 -5.62 5.86
C ASN A 218 6.34 -7.09 6.31
N VAL A 219 6.29 -8.02 5.35
CA VAL A 219 6.17 -9.48 5.58
C VAL A 219 7.28 -10.22 4.86
N SER A 220 7.64 -11.40 5.36
CA SER A 220 8.80 -12.19 4.93
C SER A 220 8.41 -13.62 4.56
N GLY A 221 9.20 -14.23 3.66
CA GLY A 221 9.21 -15.66 3.40
C GLY A 221 10.00 -16.45 4.44
N ASP A 222 10.96 -15.81 5.09
CA ASP A 222 11.82 -16.41 6.10
C ASP A 222 11.08 -16.79 7.38
N TYR A 223 11.48 -17.89 7.97
CA TYR A 223 10.95 -18.35 9.26
C TYR A 223 11.94 -19.19 10.03
N PHE A 224 11.81 -19.19 11.35
CA PHE A 224 12.57 -20.07 12.22
C PHE A 224 11.76 -20.52 13.42
N SER A 225 12.15 -21.65 14.02
CA SER A 225 11.54 -22.13 15.26
C SER A 225 12.56 -22.83 16.15
N ILE A 226 12.32 -22.79 17.46
CA ILE A 226 13.13 -23.43 18.49
C ILE A 226 12.17 -24.17 19.39
N LEU A 227 12.07 -25.49 19.22
CA LEU A 227 11.09 -26.33 19.88
C LEU A 227 11.77 -27.37 20.78
N PRO A 228 11.80 -27.16 22.10
CA PRO A 228 12.24 -28.23 23.02
C PRO A 228 11.33 -29.45 22.86
N ILE A 229 11.92 -30.62 22.63
CA ILE A 229 11.22 -31.91 22.52
C ILE A 229 11.16 -32.58 23.88
N ASP A 230 12.33 -32.63 24.54
CA ASP A 230 12.48 -33.15 25.90
C ASP A 230 13.61 -32.38 26.65
N ALA A 231 14.06 -32.90 27.79
CA ALA A 231 15.05 -32.22 28.60
C ALA A 231 16.44 -32.09 27.93
N SER A 232 16.74 -32.90 26.91
CA SER A 232 18.03 -32.93 26.22
C SER A 232 17.95 -32.60 24.73
N LYS A 233 16.77 -32.73 24.12
CA LYS A 233 16.56 -32.59 22.67
C LYS A 233 15.78 -31.34 22.34
N THR A 234 16.27 -30.62 21.33
CA THR A 234 15.60 -29.43 20.81
C THR A 234 15.65 -29.46 19.28
N LEU A 235 14.46 -29.29 18.68
CA LEU A 235 14.33 -29.08 17.25
C LEU A 235 14.62 -27.61 16.93
N LEU A 236 15.60 -27.39 16.08
CA LEU A 236 15.92 -26.12 15.44
C LEU A 236 15.43 -26.17 14.01
N MET A 237 14.66 -25.20 13.61
CA MET A 237 14.13 -25.07 12.26
C MET A 237 14.45 -23.70 11.71
N LEU A 238 14.88 -23.65 10.45
CA LEU A 238 15.04 -22.44 9.66
C LEU A 238 14.61 -22.73 8.23
N GLY A 239 13.92 -21.82 7.61
CA GLY A 239 13.52 -21.97 6.21
C GLY A 239 13.20 -20.64 5.56
N ASP A 240 13.11 -20.69 4.23
CA ASP A 240 12.73 -19.59 3.39
C ASP A 240 11.75 -20.07 2.31
N VAL A 241 10.71 -19.29 2.07
CA VAL A 241 9.65 -19.56 1.08
C VAL A 241 9.95 -18.80 -0.22
N SER A 242 9.90 -19.50 -1.34
CA SER A 242 10.09 -18.91 -2.67
C SER A 242 9.18 -17.72 -2.95
N GLY A 243 9.79 -16.59 -3.36
CA GLY A 243 9.11 -15.34 -3.67
C GLY A 243 8.89 -14.47 -2.44
N LYS A 244 8.24 -13.33 -2.62
CA LYS A 244 8.12 -12.29 -1.60
C LYS A 244 6.67 -11.87 -1.37
N GLY A 245 6.43 -11.18 -0.26
CA GLY A 245 5.12 -10.60 0.07
C GLY A 245 4.11 -11.62 0.59
N LEU A 246 2.82 -11.32 0.42
CA LEU A 246 1.73 -12.06 1.03
C LEU A 246 1.69 -13.57 0.72
N PRO A 247 1.93 -14.06 -0.51
CA PRO A 247 1.91 -15.50 -0.77
C PRO A 247 3.00 -16.26 0.01
N ALA A 248 4.21 -15.70 0.11
CA ALA A 248 5.30 -16.30 0.88
C ALA A 248 4.98 -16.29 2.38
N ALA A 249 4.44 -15.18 2.89
CA ALA A 249 4.01 -15.04 4.27
C ALA A 249 2.94 -16.07 4.69
N LEU A 250 1.98 -16.37 3.81
CA LEU A 250 0.92 -17.37 4.06
C LEU A 250 1.50 -18.79 4.15
N ILE A 251 2.44 -19.15 3.27
CA ILE A 251 3.11 -20.45 3.31
C ILE A 251 3.98 -20.56 4.56
N MET A 252 4.72 -19.52 4.90
CA MET A 252 5.47 -19.44 6.15
C MET A 252 4.58 -19.75 7.36
N GLY A 253 3.43 -19.08 7.47
CA GLY A 253 2.46 -19.34 8.55
C GLY A 253 1.93 -20.77 8.55
N LEU A 254 1.67 -21.34 7.36
CA LEU A 254 1.26 -22.74 7.21
C LEU A 254 2.34 -23.69 7.70
N VAL A 255 3.60 -23.50 7.29
CA VAL A 255 4.74 -24.35 7.71
C VAL A 255 4.93 -24.29 9.22
N MET A 256 4.96 -23.08 9.78
CA MET A 256 5.12 -22.85 11.22
C MET A 256 4.03 -23.57 12.02
N ASN A 257 2.76 -23.42 11.61
CA ASN A 257 1.66 -24.09 12.27
C ASN A 257 1.73 -25.61 12.10
N THR A 258 2.04 -26.10 10.90
CA THR A 258 2.16 -27.54 10.62
C THR A 258 3.20 -28.20 11.55
N VAL A 259 4.39 -27.61 11.69
CA VAL A 259 5.44 -28.15 12.57
C VAL A 259 5.05 -28.03 14.04
N GLN A 260 4.34 -26.98 14.43
CA GLN A 260 3.90 -26.79 15.82
C GLN A 260 2.92 -27.86 16.28
N ILE A 261 1.98 -28.29 15.43
CA ILE A 261 0.92 -29.25 15.80
C ILE A 261 1.34 -30.72 15.70
N ILE A 262 2.45 -31.07 15.05
CA ILE A 262 2.96 -32.42 14.97
C ILE A 262 3.36 -32.90 16.38
N GLU A 263 2.86 -34.08 16.79
CA GLU A 263 3.11 -34.64 18.11
C GLU A 263 4.56 -35.16 18.21
N ASP A 264 4.98 -36.04 17.28
CA ASP A 264 6.33 -36.58 17.27
C ASP A 264 7.31 -35.76 16.43
N LYS A 265 7.95 -34.79 17.07
CA LYS A 265 9.00 -33.96 16.46
C LYS A 265 10.36 -34.67 16.34
N ASN A 266 10.54 -35.88 16.90
CA ASN A 266 11.76 -36.68 16.70
C ASN A 266 11.80 -37.35 15.32
N ASP A 267 10.66 -37.56 14.71
CA ASP A 267 10.55 -38.06 13.33
C ASP A 267 10.71 -36.92 12.32
N LEU A 268 11.94 -36.55 12.02
CA LEU A 268 12.26 -35.48 11.05
C LEU A 268 11.70 -35.75 9.66
N VAL A 269 11.61 -37.03 9.25
CA VAL A 269 11.08 -37.42 7.93
C VAL A 269 9.57 -37.20 7.90
N GLY A 270 8.87 -37.62 8.96
CA GLY A 270 7.43 -37.37 9.11
C GLY A 270 7.10 -35.85 9.15
N VAL A 271 7.92 -35.05 9.85
CA VAL A 271 7.80 -33.60 9.86
C VAL A 271 7.94 -33.02 8.46
N LEU A 272 8.97 -33.43 7.72
CA LEU A 272 9.24 -32.96 6.36
C LEU A 272 8.07 -33.29 5.39
N HIS A 273 7.59 -34.56 5.43
CA HIS A 273 6.47 -34.98 4.60
C HIS A 273 5.15 -34.24 4.95
N ALA A 274 4.92 -33.95 6.23
CA ALA A 274 3.74 -33.18 6.64
C ALA A 274 3.78 -31.77 6.08
N VAL A 275 4.94 -31.10 6.12
CA VAL A 275 5.15 -29.79 5.54
C VAL A 275 4.95 -29.83 4.01
N ASP A 276 5.56 -30.81 3.31
CA ASP A 276 5.40 -31.00 1.87
C ASP A 276 3.94 -31.15 1.47
N LYS A 277 3.24 -32.03 2.17
CA LYS A 277 1.79 -32.24 1.94
C LYS A 277 0.96 -30.98 2.20
N ALA A 278 1.29 -30.23 3.23
CA ALA A 278 0.58 -29.00 3.56
C ALA A 278 0.76 -27.94 2.45
N ILE A 279 1.97 -27.72 1.96
CA ILE A 279 2.25 -26.75 0.90
C ILE A 279 1.58 -27.18 -0.40
N LYS A 280 1.73 -28.44 -0.83
CA LYS A 280 1.08 -28.99 -2.03
C LYS A 280 -0.44 -28.87 -1.94
N GLY A 281 -1.03 -29.02 -0.76
CA GLY A 281 -2.46 -28.87 -0.50
C GLY A 281 -3.01 -27.46 -0.75
N MET A 282 -2.16 -26.43 -0.77
CA MET A 282 -2.58 -25.06 -1.13
C MET A 282 -2.79 -24.85 -2.63
N HIS A 283 -2.33 -25.78 -3.48
CA HIS A 283 -2.42 -25.67 -4.94
C HIS A 283 -1.87 -24.35 -5.53
N LEU A 284 -0.91 -23.72 -4.87
CA LEU A 284 -0.24 -22.52 -5.38
C LEU A 284 0.83 -22.94 -6.40
N GLN A 285 0.78 -22.35 -7.58
CA GLN A 285 1.76 -22.62 -8.64
C GLN A 285 3.13 -22.05 -8.26
N ASP A 286 4.18 -22.83 -8.53
CA ASP A 286 5.59 -22.42 -8.37
C ASP A 286 6.00 -21.98 -6.96
N LYS A 287 5.29 -22.48 -5.93
CA LYS A 287 5.60 -22.16 -4.53
C LYS A 287 6.22 -23.36 -3.81
N TYR A 288 7.37 -23.12 -3.21
CA TYR A 288 8.13 -24.09 -2.45
C TYR A 288 8.83 -23.41 -1.26
N THR A 289 9.38 -24.19 -0.37
CA THR A 289 10.28 -23.69 0.66
C THR A 289 11.57 -24.51 0.67
N VAL A 290 12.68 -23.83 0.93
CA VAL A 290 13.89 -24.47 1.41
C VAL A 290 13.80 -24.56 2.93
N LEU A 291 14.25 -25.67 3.51
CA LEU A 291 13.99 -25.95 4.92
C LEU A 291 15.14 -26.76 5.55
N PHE A 292 15.62 -26.27 6.69
CA PHE A 292 16.49 -27.03 7.58
C PHE A 292 15.75 -27.45 8.83
N LEU A 293 15.82 -28.74 9.15
CA LEU A 293 15.31 -29.34 10.38
C LEU A 293 16.49 -30.02 11.09
N GLY A 294 16.84 -29.59 12.30
CA GLY A 294 17.93 -30.15 13.07
C GLY A 294 17.59 -30.42 14.52
N ILE A 295 17.70 -31.65 14.99
CA ILE A 295 17.53 -31.99 16.42
C ILE A 295 18.91 -32.02 17.06
N VAL A 296 19.17 -31.08 17.95
CA VAL A 296 20.34 -31.08 18.83
C VAL A 296 20.05 -31.86 20.08
N ASP A 297 20.80 -32.90 20.33
CA ASP A 297 20.78 -33.68 21.57
C ASP A 297 22.03 -33.30 22.43
N THR A 298 21.75 -32.54 23.50
CA THR A 298 22.80 -32.02 24.39
C THR A 298 23.34 -33.07 25.40
N GLU A 299 22.70 -34.24 25.52
CA GLU A 299 23.18 -35.36 26.32
C GLU A 299 24.07 -36.26 25.49
N ARG A 300 23.64 -36.65 24.28
CA ARG A 300 24.42 -37.46 23.34
C ARG A 300 25.50 -36.66 22.60
N MET A 301 25.40 -35.35 22.64
CA MET A 301 26.27 -34.42 21.88
C MET A 301 26.27 -34.75 20.38
N THR A 302 25.05 -34.75 19.79
CA THR A 302 24.84 -34.97 18.36
C THR A 302 23.83 -33.99 17.81
N ILE A 303 23.90 -33.80 16.48
CA ILE A 303 22.83 -33.18 15.71
C ILE A 303 22.38 -34.15 14.62
N ARG A 304 21.09 -34.50 14.63
CA ARG A 304 20.42 -35.19 13.53
C ARG A 304 19.69 -34.18 12.69
N TYR A 305 19.84 -34.26 11.36
CA TYR A 305 19.28 -33.21 10.53
C TYR A 305 18.79 -33.69 9.17
N ILE A 306 17.87 -32.91 8.60
CA ILE A 306 17.49 -32.86 7.20
C ILE A 306 17.73 -31.43 6.72
N ASN A 307 18.47 -31.28 5.62
CA ASN A 307 18.63 -30.04 4.89
C ASN A 307 17.95 -30.19 3.53
N ALA A 308 16.77 -29.60 3.37
CA ALA A 308 15.99 -29.61 2.15
C ALA A 308 16.33 -28.37 1.30
N SER A 309 17.45 -28.47 0.59
CA SER A 309 17.96 -27.46 -0.36
C SER A 309 18.21 -26.05 0.20
N MET A 310 18.35 -25.94 1.52
CA MET A 310 18.76 -24.67 2.13
C MET A 310 20.27 -24.46 2.02
N SER A 311 20.72 -23.22 1.94
CA SER A 311 22.14 -22.84 2.09
C SER A 311 22.75 -23.57 3.28
N ASP A 312 23.86 -24.29 3.06
CA ASP A 312 24.41 -25.25 4.04
C ASP A 312 24.63 -24.59 5.40
N PRO A 313 23.90 -24.94 6.46
CA PRO A 313 24.28 -24.55 7.81
C PRO A 313 25.66 -25.13 8.15
N ILE A 314 26.37 -24.45 9.01
CA ILE A 314 27.76 -24.85 9.37
C ILE A 314 27.93 -25.08 10.84
N ILE A 315 28.79 -26.02 11.19
CA ILE A 315 29.31 -26.21 12.54
C ILE A 315 30.72 -25.64 12.60
N LEU A 316 30.93 -24.68 13.46
CA LEU A 316 32.23 -24.10 13.80
C LEU A 316 32.77 -24.83 15.04
N SER A 317 33.75 -25.73 14.86
CA SER A 317 34.36 -26.51 15.93
C SER A 317 35.71 -25.92 16.38
N PRO A 318 35.93 -25.71 17.67
CA PRO A 318 37.24 -25.28 18.19
C PRO A 318 38.38 -26.17 17.72
N SER A 319 39.51 -25.60 17.29
CA SER A 319 40.69 -26.29 16.90
C SER A 319 41.93 -25.49 17.31
N PRO A 320 43.15 -26.10 17.36
CA PRO A 320 44.37 -25.40 17.76
C PRO A 320 44.67 -24.13 16.94
N ASN A 321 44.23 -24.12 15.67
CA ASN A 321 44.47 -23.01 14.73
C ASN A 321 43.21 -22.14 14.50
N GLY A 322 42.30 -22.04 15.47
CA GLY A 322 41.06 -21.30 15.35
C GLY A 322 39.83 -22.21 15.31
N TYR A 323 38.92 -22.02 14.37
CA TYR A 323 37.72 -22.83 14.23
C TYR A 323 37.71 -23.56 12.89
N ARG A 324 37.36 -24.87 12.93
CA ARG A 324 37.11 -25.68 11.74
C ARG A 324 35.69 -25.60 11.34
N ILE A 325 35.42 -25.28 10.08
CA ILE A 325 34.07 -25.23 9.50
C ILE A 325 33.69 -26.60 8.95
N LYS A 326 32.53 -27.11 9.32
CA LYS A 326 31.93 -28.35 8.84
C LYS A 326 30.53 -28.07 8.32
N PRO A 327 30.25 -28.22 7.02
CA PRO A 327 28.89 -27.98 6.48
C PRO A 327 27.94 -29.10 6.87
N LEU A 328 26.67 -28.75 7.03
CA LEU A 328 25.54 -29.65 7.12
C LEU A 328 24.83 -29.63 5.74
N THR A 329 25.44 -30.41 4.84
CA THR A 329 25.09 -30.41 3.42
C THR A 329 23.64 -30.84 3.16
N SER A 330 23.04 -30.32 2.09
CA SER A 330 21.72 -30.70 1.64
C SER A 330 21.63 -32.21 1.38
N ASN A 331 20.56 -32.85 1.90
CA ASN A 331 20.27 -34.27 1.77
C ASN A 331 18.80 -34.56 1.45
N ALA A 332 18.04 -33.53 1.14
CA ALA A 332 16.67 -33.60 0.61
C ALA A 332 16.43 -32.49 -0.43
N SER A 333 15.49 -32.73 -1.35
CA SER A 333 15.04 -31.71 -2.31
C SER A 333 14.19 -30.64 -1.63
N LEU A 334 14.02 -29.51 -2.34
CA LEU A 334 13.10 -28.44 -1.91
C LEU A 334 11.67 -28.97 -1.71
N VAL A 335 10.94 -28.32 -0.79
CA VAL A 335 9.67 -28.82 -0.27
C VAL A 335 8.50 -28.06 -0.89
N GLY A 336 7.46 -28.80 -1.33
CA GLY A 336 6.23 -28.20 -1.86
C GLY A 336 6.03 -28.28 -3.36
N ILE A 337 7.07 -28.59 -4.14
CA ILE A 337 7.02 -28.71 -5.61
C ILE A 337 7.44 -30.10 -6.07
N LEU A 338 8.64 -30.50 -5.69
CA LEU A 338 9.20 -31.79 -6.07
C LEU A 338 8.70 -32.90 -5.14
N ASP A 339 8.80 -34.14 -5.59
CA ASP A 339 8.62 -35.27 -4.66
C ASP A 339 9.85 -35.34 -3.76
N VAL A 340 9.59 -35.25 -2.46
CA VAL A 340 10.66 -35.31 -1.46
C VAL A 340 11.35 -36.69 -1.42
N GLY A 341 10.64 -37.74 -1.86
CA GLY A 341 11.18 -39.08 -1.96
C GLY A 341 11.64 -39.69 -0.64
N ASP A 342 12.53 -40.67 -0.74
CA ASP A 342 13.15 -41.31 0.43
C ASP A 342 14.30 -40.44 1.00
N VAL A 343 14.03 -39.80 2.13
CA VAL A 343 15.02 -38.92 2.80
C VAL A 343 15.75 -39.65 3.91
N THR A 344 17.09 -39.58 3.89
CA THR A 344 17.89 -40.11 4.94
C THR A 344 18.32 -39.02 5.94
N VAL A 345 17.98 -39.22 7.21
CA VAL A 345 18.40 -38.30 8.28
C VAL A 345 19.91 -38.45 8.49
N ALA A 346 20.64 -37.35 8.32
CA ALA A 346 22.08 -37.30 8.59
C ALA A 346 22.35 -37.02 10.08
N GLU A 347 23.47 -37.53 10.60
CA GLU A 347 23.89 -37.27 11.97
C GLU A 347 25.35 -36.81 12.02
N LYS A 348 25.62 -35.82 12.86
CA LYS A 348 26.95 -35.31 13.14
C LYS A 348 27.18 -35.25 14.66
N ARG A 349 28.40 -35.62 15.07
CA ARG A 349 28.84 -35.46 16.46
C ARG A 349 29.18 -34.02 16.76
N LEU A 350 28.73 -33.52 17.88
CA LEU A 350 29.02 -32.22 18.44
C LEU A 350 30.06 -32.32 19.56
N PHE A 351 30.79 -31.26 19.78
CA PHE A 351 31.74 -31.11 20.86
C PHE A 351 31.42 -29.86 21.69
N ARG A 352 31.90 -29.84 22.92
CA ARG A 352 31.76 -28.66 23.77
C ARG A 352 32.38 -27.44 23.11
N GLY A 353 31.63 -26.35 22.99
CA GLY A 353 32.08 -25.13 22.35
C GLY A 353 31.80 -25.08 20.84
N ASP A 354 31.24 -26.15 20.25
CA ASP A 354 30.77 -26.09 18.87
C ASP A 354 29.68 -25.03 18.73
N VAL A 355 29.71 -24.29 17.62
CA VAL A 355 28.71 -23.29 17.25
C VAL A 355 28.06 -23.72 15.94
N ILE A 356 26.75 -23.90 15.97
CA ILE A 356 25.94 -24.16 14.79
C ILE A 356 25.41 -22.82 14.29
N LEU A 357 25.72 -22.43 13.06
CA LEU A 357 25.21 -21.28 12.37
C LEU A 357 24.27 -21.74 11.26
N MET A 358 23.05 -21.31 11.32
CA MET A 358 22.00 -21.43 10.28
C MET A 358 21.67 -20.04 9.80
N ALA A 359 21.60 -19.82 8.49
CA ALA A 359 21.27 -18.52 7.91
C ALA A 359 20.55 -18.72 6.59
N THR A 360 19.62 -17.79 6.25
CA THR A 360 19.06 -17.68 4.92
C THR A 360 20.06 -17.01 3.97
N ASP A 361 19.83 -17.09 2.68
CA ASP A 361 20.70 -16.54 1.63
C ASP A 361 20.89 -15.02 1.75
N GLY A 362 19.89 -14.28 2.26
CA GLY A 362 20.01 -12.85 2.55
C GLY A 362 21.13 -12.46 3.51
N VAL A 363 21.79 -13.43 4.19
CA VAL A 363 23.01 -13.19 4.99
C VAL A 363 24.24 -13.22 4.12
N SER A 364 24.36 -14.19 3.21
CA SER A 364 25.55 -14.45 2.39
C SER A 364 25.55 -13.76 1.03
N GLU A 365 24.38 -13.53 0.44
CA GLU A 365 24.23 -12.94 -0.90
C GLU A 365 24.21 -11.40 -0.92
N VAL A 366 24.47 -10.74 0.21
CA VAL A 366 24.65 -9.29 0.24
C VAL A 366 25.87 -8.92 -0.61
N MET A 367 25.68 -8.00 -1.56
CA MET A 367 26.69 -7.62 -2.55
C MET A 367 27.26 -6.23 -2.25
N ASP A 368 28.58 -6.09 -2.45
CA ASP A 368 29.24 -4.79 -2.47
C ASP A 368 28.97 -4.00 -3.78
N ASP A 369 29.66 -2.88 -3.97
CA ASP A 369 29.56 -2.07 -5.19
C ASP A 369 30.13 -2.75 -6.44
N SER A 370 30.96 -3.78 -6.25
CA SER A 370 31.59 -4.56 -7.31
C SER A 370 30.78 -5.81 -7.69
N GLY A 371 29.68 -6.09 -6.96
CA GLY A 371 28.84 -7.27 -7.16
C GLY A 371 29.43 -8.56 -6.56
N VAL A 372 30.35 -8.45 -5.60
CA VAL A 372 30.90 -9.59 -4.89
C VAL A 372 29.99 -9.91 -3.70
N GLU A 373 29.61 -11.18 -3.55
CA GLU A 373 28.79 -11.65 -2.43
C GLU A 373 29.62 -11.74 -1.14
N LEU A 374 29.01 -11.30 -0.04
CA LEU A 374 29.62 -11.30 1.29
C LEU A 374 30.09 -12.70 1.69
N GLY A 375 29.27 -13.72 1.41
CA GLY A 375 29.57 -15.13 1.75
C GLY A 375 30.87 -15.66 1.16
N ASP A 376 31.30 -15.15 0.00
CA ASP A 376 32.54 -15.57 -0.69
C ASP A 376 33.77 -14.87 -0.15
N THR A 377 33.63 -13.85 0.69
CA THR A 377 34.74 -13.03 1.15
C THR A 377 35.51 -13.65 2.33
N ASP A 378 36.79 -13.35 2.39
CA ASP A 378 37.62 -13.73 3.54
C ASP A 378 37.24 -12.96 4.81
N ILE A 379 36.67 -11.77 4.68
CA ILE A 379 36.22 -10.99 5.82
C ILE A 379 35.02 -11.67 6.52
N PHE A 380 34.08 -12.26 5.77
CA PHE A 380 32.98 -13.04 6.33
C PHE A 380 33.49 -14.25 7.09
N LYS A 381 34.38 -15.09 6.46
CA LYS A 381 35.01 -16.26 7.08
C LYS A 381 35.73 -15.90 8.37
N LYS A 382 36.50 -14.80 8.35
CA LYS A 382 37.20 -14.29 9.52
C LYS A 382 36.26 -13.83 10.64
N THR A 383 35.17 -13.16 10.28
CA THR A 383 34.14 -12.71 11.25
C THR A 383 33.48 -13.91 11.91
N LEU A 384 33.14 -14.97 11.14
CA LEU A 384 32.62 -16.23 11.70
C LEU A 384 33.58 -16.89 12.68
N GLN A 385 34.86 -16.99 12.32
CA GLN A 385 35.89 -17.61 13.18
C GLN A 385 36.13 -16.84 14.49
N LEU A 386 36.17 -15.51 14.41
CA LEU A 386 36.34 -14.66 15.59
C LEU A 386 35.04 -14.62 16.45
N GLY A 387 33.89 -14.62 15.82
CA GLY A 387 32.57 -14.62 16.48
C GLY A 387 32.28 -15.91 17.22
N ALA A 388 32.71 -17.08 16.70
CA ALA A 388 32.50 -18.40 17.32
C ALA A 388 33.07 -18.54 18.72
N ALA A 389 34.13 -17.79 19.06
CA ALA A 389 34.66 -17.72 20.43
C ALA A 389 33.75 -16.95 21.40
N LYS A 390 32.94 -16.05 20.90
CA LYS A 390 32.10 -15.13 21.67
C LYS A 390 30.79 -15.78 22.13
N ASP A 391 30.01 -14.98 22.84
CA ASP A 391 28.60 -15.28 23.11
C ASP A 391 27.80 -15.27 21.80
N PRO A 392 26.81 -16.18 21.63
CA PRO A 392 26.00 -16.24 20.41
C PRO A 392 25.38 -14.89 20.01
N GLN A 393 24.86 -14.10 20.98
CA GLN A 393 24.27 -12.79 20.66
C GLN A 393 25.33 -11.82 20.09
N LYS A 394 26.52 -11.80 20.69
CA LYS A 394 27.64 -10.97 20.18
C LYS A 394 28.09 -11.40 18.79
N MET A 395 28.04 -12.70 18.49
CA MET A 395 28.35 -13.20 17.15
C MET A 395 27.28 -12.75 16.14
N VAL A 396 26.00 -12.79 16.51
CA VAL A 396 24.90 -12.24 15.70
C VAL A 396 25.17 -10.76 15.44
N ASP A 397 25.46 -9.99 16.49
CA ASP A 397 25.67 -8.54 16.36
C ASP A 397 26.84 -8.24 15.40
N ASP A 398 27.99 -8.96 15.53
CA ASP A 398 29.14 -8.80 14.64
C ASP A 398 28.83 -9.11 13.17
N ILE A 399 27.98 -10.14 12.91
CA ILE A 399 27.58 -10.50 11.54
C ILE A 399 26.61 -9.44 10.98
N VAL A 400 25.67 -8.98 11.78
CA VAL A 400 24.72 -7.91 11.38
C VAL A 400 25.48 -6.62 11.05
N ASP A 401 26.41 -6.22 11.90
CA ASP A 401 27.25 -5.04 11.66
C ASP A 401 28.07 -5.17 10.37
N LEU A 402 28.61 -6.38 10.11
CA LEU A 402 29.32 -6.65 8.87
C LEU A 402 28.37 -6.54 7.65
N ILE A 403 27.19 -7.15 7.70
CA ILE A 403 26.17 -7.07 6.63
C ILE A 403 25.84 -5.62 6.33
N MET A 404 25.51 -4.82 7.36
CA MET A 404 25.13 -3.42 7.17
C MET A 404 26.28 -2.59 6.59
N LYS A 405 27.50 -2.83 7.06
CA LYS A 405 28.69 -2.14 6.56
C LYS A 405 29.01 -2.54 5.11
N TYR A 406 28.83 -3.81 4.76
CA TYR A 406 29.11 -4.33 3.43
C TYR A 406 28.09 -3.87 2.40
N ASN A 407 26.80 -3.80 2.80
CA ASN A 407 25.71 -3.30 1.98
C ASN A 407 25.79 -1.78 1.73
N GLY A 408 26.42 -1.02 2.63
CA GLY A 408 26.43 0.45 2.58
C GLY A 408 25.05 1.07 2.72
N ASP A 409 24.78 2.12 1.95
CA ASP A 409 23.50 2.86 1.97
C ASP A 409 22.41 2.22 1.07
N LYS A 410 22.67 1.05 0.49
CA LYS A 410 21.72 0.35 -0.39
C LYS A 410 20.61 -0.31 0.43
N LYS A 411 19.45 -0.51 -0.20
CA LYS A 411 18.44 -1.43 0.35
C LYS A 411 18.99 -2.86 0.30
N LEU A 412 18.71 -3.63 1.33
CA LEU A 412 18.95 -5.07 1.29
C LEU A 412 18.17 -5.69 0.13
N HIS A 413 18.70 -6.74 -0.46
CA HIS A 413 18.07 -7.42 -1.59
C HIS A 413 17.08 -8.50 -1.16
N ASP A 414 17.26 -9.06 0.06
CA ASP A 414 16.40 -10.08 0.62
C ASP A 414 16.20 -9.95 2.13
N ASP A 415 15.29 -10.78 2.64
CA ASP A 415 15.08 -10.97 4.07
C ASP A 415 16.39 -11.50 4.71
N VAL A 416 16.68 -11.11 5.94
CA VAL A 416 17.90 -11.54 6.64
C VAL A 416 17.51 -12.28 7.89
N THR A 417 17.69 -13.59 7.89
CA THR A 417 17.40 -14.45 9.04
C THR A 417 18.55 -15.33 9.38
N MET A 418 18.93 -15.37 10.66
CA MET A 418 19.96 -16.28 11.14
C MET A 418 19.66 -16.78 12.54
N MET A 419 20.16 -17.98 12.84
CA MET A 419 20.14 -18.59 14.15
C MET A 419 21.52 -19.15 14.48
N ILE A 420 22.04 -18.81 15.65
CA ILE A 420 23.34 -19.29 16.17
C ILE A 420 23.07 -20.07 17.45
N ALA A 421 23.49 -21.33 17.48
CA ALA A 421 23.34 -22.20 18.63
C ALA A 421 24.73 -22.71 19.11
N LYS A 422 25.15 -22.36 20.31
CA LYS A 422 26.41 -22.78 20.94
C LYS A 422 26.19 -23.89 21.94
N VAL A 423 26.92 -25.00 21.78
CA VAL A 423 26.72 -26.25 22.51
C VAL A 423 27.69 -26.38 23.69
N GLY A 424 27.26 -27.01 24.77
CA GLY A 424 28.10 -27.36 25.91
C GLY A 424 28.43 -26.19 26.82
N TYR A 425 27.54 -25.26 26.95
CA TYR A 425 27.69 -24.07 27.79
C TYR A 425 27.64 -24.39 29.29
#